data_f51c8e0b99d822877e048f38a3910bff
#
_entry.id   f51c8e0b99d822877e048f38a3910bff
#
_cell.length_a   1.000
_cell.length_b   1.000
_cell.length_c   1.000
_cell.angle_alpha   90.00
_cell.angle_beta   90.00
_cell.angle_gamma   90.00
#
_symmetry.space_group_name_H-M   'P 1'
#
loop_
_entity.id
_entity.type
_entity.pdbx_description
1 polymer ?
#
loop_
_entity_poly.entity_id
_entity_poly.type
_entity_poly.pdbx_seq_one_letter_code
_entity_poly.pdbx_strand_id
1 'polypeptide(L)'
;MVQSTLELLPYEFARVNRVLLQSDQANLMLGPNAPDWAIAEVSRAAGSKLTVSQVDDEAFDAMLSQVYSGRQGSSEAVMEDIKDFVDLESAAAEIEEAGDLLDTENDAPIVRLLNAILAESLKENASDIHIEPYEKEALVRFRLDGVLRTVLSPSVQIAPLLISRIKVMSKLDIAERRLPQDGRMTVRLGGRSIDLRISTMPSSHGERVVMRLLDKDAGKLQTDDLGMPATTRFELDELVSRPHGIILVTGPTGSGKTTTLYAALQQMDRQQRNIMTVEDPVEYDLPGISQTQINLRAGMTFARGLRAILRQDPDVILIGEIRDGETAEIATQASLTGHLVLSTLHTNTAAGAITRLQDLGVDSFLLASTVRGIISQRLMRKLCTHCRYQTEADEFTRGLLSLPVGAMIYQSKGCSHCNNSGFSGRQAVFELVTVDAQLQSLIHADTGEIELEASIRQRVPSIREAGFELVRQGITTVEEVLRVTSV
;
A
#
# COMPACT_ATOMS: atom_id res chain seq x y z
N MET A 1 -19.08 -37.86 23.60
CA MET A 1 -19.44 -36.53 24.09
C MET A 1 -18.76 -35.55 23.14
N VAL A 2 -19.50 -35.05 22.15
CA VAL A 2 -19.03 -34.05 21.18
C VAL A 2 -19.23 -32.70 21.87
N GLN A 3 -18.15 -32.02 22.26
CA GLN A 3 -18.21 -30.62 22.63
C GLN A 3 -18.47 -29.80 21.35
N SER A 4 -19.73 -29.36 21.20
CA SER A 4 -20.06 -28.33 20.24
C SER A 4 -19.44 -27.04 20.73
N THR A 5 -18.38 -26.58 20.08
CA THR A 5 -17.88 -25.20 20.18
C THR A 5 -18.98 -24.31 19.62
N LEU A 6 -19.68 -23.58 20.49
CA LEU A 6 -20.59 -22.51 20.05
C LEU A 6 -19.73 -21.40 19.41
N GLU A 7 -19.94 -21.18 18.13
CA GLU A 7 -19.37 -20.04 17.42
C GLU A 7 -20.03 -18.74 17.91
N LEU A 8 -19.30 -17.65 17.98
CA LEU A 8 -19.83 -16.31 18.25
C LEU A 8 -20.89 -15.95 17.18
N LEU A 9 -21.90 -15.19 17.57
CA LEU A 9 -22.93 -14.73 16.63
C LEU A 9 -22.30 -14.00 15.45
N PRO A 10 -22.83 -14.11 14.22
CA PRO A 10 -22.41 -13.29 13.09
C PRO A 10 -22.55 -11.80 13.45
N TYR A 11 -21.57 -10.97 13.09
CA TYR A 11 -21.54 -9.54 13.43
C TYR A 11 -22.82 -8.80 13.00
N GLU A 12 -23.29 -9.06 11.78
CA GLU A 12 -24.50 -8.44 11.23
C GLU A 12 -25.74 -8.85 12.02
N PHE A 13 -25.84 -10.11 12.43
CA PHE A 13 -26.92 -10.59 13.28
C PHE A 13 -26.89 -9.92 14.66
N ALA A 14 -25.72 -9.84 15.27
CA ALA A 14 -25.54 -9.19 16.57
C ALA A 14 -25.88 -7.70 16.50
N ARG A 15 -25.42 -7.00 15.46
CA ARG A 15 -25.64 -5.56 15.26
C ARG A 15 -27.10 -5.22 14.99
N VAL A 16 -27.73 -5.92 14.03
CA VAL A 16 -29.10 -5.63 13.58
C VAL A 16 -30.11 -5.98 14.67
N ASN A 17 -29.91 -7.09 15.36
CA ASN A 17 -30.85 -7.56 16.36
C ASN A 17 -30.49 -7.12 17.80
N ARG A 18 -29.41 -6.35 17.95
CA ARG A 18 -28.96 -5.79 19.25
C ARG A 18 -28.78 -6.88 20.32
N VAL A 19 -28.19 -8.01 19.94
CA VAL A 19 -27.87 -9.15 20.82
C VAL A 19 -26.39 -9.51 20.69
N LEU A 20 -25.68 -9.61 21.82
CA LEU A 20 -24.25 -9.87 21.85
C LEU A 20 -23.94 -11.00 22.81
N LEU A 21 -23.31 -12.07 22.34
CA LEU A 21 -22.83 -13.17 23.15
C LEU A 21 -21.36 -12.91 23.55
N GLN A 22 -21.06 -12.86 24.85
CA GLN A 22 -19.68 -12.65 25.31
C GLN A 22 -18.82 -13.90 25.11
N SER A 23 -17.50 -13.71 25.07
CA SER A 23 -16.51 -14.77 24.82
C SER A 23 -16.52 -15.91 25.85
N ASP A 24 -17.11 -15.72 27.02
CA ASP A 24 -17.35 -16.76 28.03
C ASP A 24 -18.55 -17.66 27.70
N GLN A 25 -19.29 -17.35 26.63
CA GLN A 25 -20.47 -18.05 26.10
C GLN A 25 -21.61 -18.26 27.12
N ALA A 26 -21.56 -17.61 28.26
CA ALA A 26 -22.55 -17.69 29.32
C ALA A 26 -23.40 -16.42 29.47
N ASN A 27 -22.93 -15.29 28.93
CA ASN A 27 -23.56 -13.98 29.06
C ASN A 27 -24.07 -13.48 27.73
N LEU A 28 -25.39 -13.23 27.65
CA LEU A 28 -26.06 -12.59 26.52
C LEU A 28 -26.37 -11.13 26.87
N MET A 29 -25.79 -10.18 26.16
CA MET A 29 -26.03 -8.77 26.33
C MET A 29 -27.05 -8.29 25.32
N LEU A 30 -28.02 -7.52 25.76
CA LEU A 30 -29.10 -6.96 24.96
C LEU A 30 -28.96 -5.45 24.90
N GLY A 31 -28.90 -4.91 23.69
CA GLY A 31 -29.12 -3.48 23.47
C GLY A 31 -30.60 -3.10 23.50
N PRO A 32 -30.92 -1.81 23.41
CA PRO A 32 -32.32 -1.35 23.33
C PRO A 32 -33.04 -1.95 22.12
N ASN A 33 -34.31 -2.33 22.34
CA ASN A 33 -35.20 -2.89 21.31
C ASN A 33 -34.74 -4.23 20.70
N ALA A 34 -33.91 -5.01 21.39
CA ALA A 34 -33.57 -6.37 20.96
C ALA A 34 -34.86 -7.21 20.84
N PRO A 35 -35.13 -7.85 19.67
CA PRO A 35 -36.38 -8.56 19.46
C PRO A 35 -36.37 -9.93 20.17
N ASP A 36 -37.50 -10.31 20.81
CA ASP A 36 -37.63 -11.54 21.57
C ASP A 36 -37.28 -12.80 20.77
N TRP A 37 -37.57 -12.81 19.49
CA TRP A 37 -37.23 -13.93 18.61
C TRP A 37 -35.72 -14.15 18.46
N ALA A 38 -34.91 -13.06 18.40
CA ALA A 38 -33.48 -13.15 18.29
C ALA A 38 -32.86 -13.69 19.62
N ILE A 39 -33.40 -13.25 20.75
CA ILE A 39 -33.03 -13.75 22.07
C ILE A 39 -33.32 -15.27 22.17
N ALA A 40 -34.52 -15.69 21.73
CA ALA A 40 -34.91 -17.06 21.72
C ALA A 40 -34.02 -17.94 20.82
N GLU A 41 -33.67 -17.44 19.64
CA GLU A 41 -32.81 -18.14 18.68
C GLU A 41 -31.39 -18.32 19.21
N VAL A 42 -30.79 -17.27 19.81
CA VAL A 42 -29.47 -17.36 20.43
C VAL A 42 -29.48 -18.33 21.60
N SER A 43 -30.53 -18.29 22.44
CA SER A 43 -30.67 -19.24 23.58
C SER A 43 -30.83 -20.68 23.11
N ARG A 44 -31.55 -20.90 21.98
CA ARG A 44 -31.71 -22.22 21.36
C ARG A 44 -30.39 -22.73 20.80
N ALA A 45 -29.62 -21.86 20.10
CA ALA A 45 -28.35 -22.23 19.52
C ALA A 45 -27.27 -22.49 20.58
N ALA A 46 -27.29 -21.74 21.69
CA ALA A 46 -26.35 -21.88 22.78
C ALA A 46 -26.51 -23.23 23.55
N GLY A 47 -27.68 -23.85 23.55
CA GLY A 47 -27.95 -25.14 24.22
C GLY A 47 -27.70 -25.13 25.72
N SER A 48 -27.38 -24.00 26.31
CA SER A 48 -27.10 -23.75 27.73
C SER A 48 -27.90 -22.56 28.25
N LYS A 49 -28.04 -22.50 29.59
CA LYS A 49 -28.75 -21.37 30.23
C LYS A 49 -27.87 -20.13 30.17
N LEU A 50 -28.31 -19.09 29.42
CA LEU A 50 -27.60 -17.83 29.29
C LEU A 50 -28.04 -16.88 30.42
N THR A 51 -27.08 -16.11 30.94
CA THR A 51 -27.35 -14.98 31.82
C THR A 51 -27.58 -13.75 30.88
N VAL A 52 -28.78 -13.16 31.00
CA VAL A 52 -29.17 -12.02 30.14
C VAL A 52 -28.96 -10.72 30.89
N SER A 53 -28.26 -9.76 30.31
CA SER A 53 -28.07 -8.40 30.82
C SER A 53 -28.45 -7.38 29.77
N GLN A 54 -29.11 -6.29 30.18
CA GLN A 54 -29.53 -5.21 29.31
C GLN A 54 -28.60 -3.98 29.46
N VAL A 55 -28.21 -3.37 28.38
CA VAL A 55 -27.31 -2.21 28.35
C VAL A 55 -27.91 -1.12 27.45
N ASP A 56 -27.45 0.13 27.62
CA ASP A 56 -27.83 1.22 26.74
C ASP A 56 -27.13 1.15 25.37
N ASP A 57 -27.53 2.04 24.44
CA ASP A 57 -27.00 2.04 23.06
C ASP A 57 -25.49 2.29 23.01
N GLU A 58 -24.98 3.25 23.79
CA GLU A 58 -23.55 3.59 23.78
C GLU A 58 -22.71 2.44 24.32
N ALA A 59 -23.16 1.83 25.44
CA ALA A 59 -22.49 0.66 26.03
C ALA A 59 -22.55 -0.56 25.10
N PHE A 60 -23.69 -0.79 24.42
CA PHE A 60 -23.83 -1.88 23.48
C PHE A 60 -22.87 -1.73 22.28
N ASP A 61 -22.83 -0.56 21.66
CA ASP A 61 -21.98 -0.28 20.50
C ASP A 61 -20.48 -0.32 20.86
N ALA A 62 -20.11 0.15 22.06
CA ALA A 62 -18.74 0.03 22.58
C ALA A 62 -18.35 -1.45 22.80
N MET A 63 -19.23 -2.26 23.37
CA MET A 63 -18.99 -3.69 23.62
C MET A 63 -19.02 -4.50 22.32
N LEU A 64 -19.93 -4.21 21.40
CA LEU A 64 -19.96 -4.79 20.07
C LEU A 64 -18.62 -4.53 19.36
N SER A 65 -18.15 -3.29 19.38
CA SER A 65 -16.85 -2.92 18.84
C SER A 65 -15.70 -3.66 19.56
N GLN A 66 -15.72 -3.78 20.87
CA GLN A 66 -14.68 -4.46 21.65
C GLN A 66 -14.63 -5.97 21.39
N VAL A 67 -15.78 -6.64 21.34
CA VAL A 67 -15.87 -8.10 21.11
C VAL A 67 -15.42 -8.47 19.69
N TYR A 68 -15.77 -7.63 18.71
CA TYR A 68 -15.43 -7.87 17.31
C TYR A 68 -14.14 -7.15 16.84
N SER A 69 -13.64 -6.11 17.54
CA SER A 69 -12.39 -5.41 17.20
C SER A 69 -11.12 -6.17 17.61
N GLY A 70 -11.17 -7.00 18.64
CA GLY A 70 -10.09 -7.93 18.96
C GLY A 70 -9.82 -8.95 17.84
N ARG A 71 -10.78 -9.19 16.96
CA ARG A 71 -10.71 -10.01 15.74
C ARG A 71 -10.50 -9.17 14.47
N GLN A 72 -10.83 -7.87 14.47
CA GLN A 72 -10.66 -6.97 13.31
C GLN A 72 -9.20 -6.70 12.93
N GLY A 73 -8.24 -7.10 13.74
CA GLY A 73 -6.81 -7.04 13.43
C GLY A 73 -6.25 -8.28 12.74
N SER A 74 -6.98 -9.40 12.68
CA SER A 74 -6.53 -10.62 12.02
C SER A 74 -7.33 -10.90 10.76
N SER A 75 -6.63 -11.33 9.71
CA SER A 75 -7.22 -11.81 8.46
C SER A 75 -8.33 -12.86 8.67
N GLU A 76 -8.35 -13.53 9.84
CA GLU A 76 -9.32 -14.57 10.21
C GLU A 76 -10.74 -14.04 10.50
N ALA A 77 -10.90 -12.83 11.04
CA ALA A 77 -12.23 -12.26 11.30
C ALA A 77 -12.92 -11.76 10.02
N VAL A 78 -12.12 -11.26 9.05
CA VAL A 78 -12.60 -10.97 7.71
C VAL A 78 -12.99 -12.25 6.98
N MET A 79 -12.34 -13.38 7.31
CA MET A 79 -12.63 -14.70 6.71
C MET A 79 -13.95 -15.33 7.19
N GLU A 80 -14.43 -15.03 8.39
CA GLU A 80 -15.69 -15.61 8.88
C GLU A 80 -16.92 -14.93 8.22
N ASP A 81 -16.88 -13.62 8.01
CA ASP A 81 -17.91 -12.90 7.24
C ASP A 81 -17.85 -13.21 5.73
N ILE A 82 -16.71 -13.72 5.25
CA ILE A 82 -16.47 -14.09 3.84
C ILE A 82 -16.81 -15.58 3.57
N LYS A 83 -16.96 -16.42 4.58
CA LYS A 83 -17.36 -17.83 4.42
C LYS A 83 -18.73 -18.01 3.72
N ASP A 84 -19.59 -16.98 3.75
CA ASP A 84 -20.82 -16.93 2.98
C ASP A 84 -20.60 -16.42 1.53
N PHE A 85 -19.38 -16.02 1.17
CA PHE A 85 -19.04 -15.70 -0.21
C PHE A 85 -18.66 -16.98 -0.96
N VAL A 86 -19.37 -17.19 -2.03
CA VAL A 86 -19.14 -18.26 -3.00
C VAL A 86 -17.67 -18.28 -3.41
N ASP A 87 -17.08 -19.46 -3.41
CA ASP A 87 -15.75 -19.69 -3.99
C ASP A 87 -15.67 -19.10 -5.41
N LEU A 88 -14.54 -18.47 -5.76
CA LEU A 88 -14.34 -17.81 -7.06
C LEU A 88 -14.63 -18.74 -8.23
N GLU A 89 -14.20 -19.99 -8.15
CA GLU A 89 -14.42 -20.99 -9.18
C GLU A 89 -15.89 -21.36 -9.30
N SER A 90 -16.59 -21.53 -8.17
CA SER A 90 -18.02 -21.80 -8.14
C SER A 90 -18.85 -20.63 -8.68
N ALA A 91 -18.49 -19.39 -8.33
CA ALA A 91 -19.16 -18.20 -8.85
C ALA A 91 -18.95 -18.02 -10.36
N ALA A 92 -17.78 -18.35 -10.87
CA ALA A 92 -17.52 -18.32 -12.32
C ALA A 92 -18.30 -19.42 -13.05
N ALA A 93 -18.36 -20.64 -12.50
CA ALA A 93 -19.11 -21.75 -13.07
C ALA A 93 -20.62 -21.48 -13.15
N GLU A 94 -21.21 -20.88 -12.11
CA GLU A 94 -22.63 -20.47 -12.13
C GLU A 94 -22.93 -19.50 -13.26
N ILE A 95 -22.01 -18.64 -13.66
CA ILE A 95 -22.17 -17.71 -14.77
C ILE A 95 -22.10 -18.44 -16.11
N GLU A 96 -21.20 -19.42 -16.25
CA GLU A 96 -21.05 -20.22 -17.46
C GLU A 96 -22.25 -21.12 -17.70
N GLU A 97 -22.91 -21.64 -16.66
CA GLU A 97 -24.10 -22.46 -16.74
C GLU A 97 -25.40 -21.64 -16.98
N ALA A 98 -25.43 -20.37 -16.66
CA ALA A 98 -26.63 -19.53 -16.66
C ALA A 98 -27.17 -19.16 -18.07
N GLY A 99 -26.53 -19.59 -19.15
CA GLY A 99 -27.01 -19.35 -20.54
C GLY A 99 -26.87 -17.88 -20.96
N ASP A 100 -27.84 -17.33 -21.70
CA ASP A 100 -27.74 -16.01 -22.32
C ASP A 100 -27.54 -14.88 -21.29
N LEU A 101 -26.27 -14.46 -21.09
CA LEU A 101 -25.85 -13.44 -20.14
C LEU A 101 -26.26 -12.00 -20.55
N LEU A 102 -26.96 -11.86 -21.70
CA LEU A 102 -27.47 -10.59 -22.20
C LEU A 102 -28.85 -10.23 -21.63
N ASP A 103 -29.47 -11.12 -20.87
CA ASP A 103 -30.73 -10.86 -20.16
C ASP A 103 -30.48 -10.01 -18.93
N THR A 104 -30.90 -8.77 -18.98
CA THR A 104 -30.67 -7.70 -17.99
C THR A 104 -31.28 -7.94 -16.60
N GLU A 105 -32.04 -9.00 -16.42
CA GLU A 105 -32.65 -9.39 -15.12
C GLU A 105 -31.71 -10.23 -14.23
N ASN A 106 -30.52 -10.66 -14.71
CA ASN A 106 -29.60 -11.54 -14.01
C ASN A 106 -28.22 -10.90 -13.68
N ASP A 107 -28.18 -9.68 -13.21
CA ASP A 107 -26.96 -9.03 -12.68
C ASP A 107 -26.38 -9.77 -11.43
N ALA A 108 -27.16 -10.61 -10.79
CA ALA A 108 -26.78 -11.26 -9.54
C ALA A 108 -25.50 -12.13 -9.63
N PRO A 109 -25.26 -12.96 -10.66
CA PRO A 109 -24.06 -13.77 -10.76
C PRO A 109 -22.78 -12.92 -10.97
N ILE A 110 -22.84 -11.91 -11.85
CA ILE A 110 -21.71 -11.00 -12.11
C ILE A 110 -21.36 -10.17 -10.88
N VAL A 111 -22.36 -9.74 -10.12
CA VAL A 111 -22.15 -9.00 -8.87
C VAL A 111 -21.49 -9.90 -7.83
N ARG A 112 -21.94 -11.15 -7.70
CA ARG A 112 -21.32 -12.13 -6.80
C ARG A 112 -19.86 -12.40 -7.18
N LEU A 113 -19.57 -12.62 -8.46
CA LEU A 113 -18.20 -12.84 -8.92
C LEU A 113 -17.30 -11.63 -8.64
N LEU A 114 -17.76 -10.40 -8.93
CA LEU A 114 -16.99 -9.19 -8.64
C LEU A 114 -16.73 -9.05 -7.14
N ASN A 115 -17.74 -9.28 -6.31
CA ASN A 115 -17.60 -9.24 -4.86
C ASN A 115 -16.62 -10.29 -4.34
N ALA A 116 -16.68 -11.52 -4.90
CA ALA A 116 -15.73 -12.58 -4.56
C ALA A 116 -14.29 -12.24 -4.96
N ILE A 117 -14.08 -11.64 -6.15
CA ILE A 117 -12.77 -11.13 -6.60
C ILE A 117 -12.25 -10.06 -5.62
N LEU A 118 -13.09 -9.10 -5.23
CA LEU A 118 -12.73 -8.06 -4.28
C LEU A 118 -12.40 -8.62 -2.90
N ALA A 119 -13.22 -9.54 -2.40
CA ALA A 119 -13.01 -10.18 -1.11
C ALA A 119 -11.70 -10.98 -1.07
N GLU A 120 -11.44 -11.80 -2.10
CA GLU A 120 -10.21 -12.59 -2.18
C GLU A 120 -8.97 -11.71 -2.34
N SER A 121 -9.07 -10.59 -3.07
CA SER A 121 -7.96 -9.64 -3.21
C SER A 121 -7.55 -9.01 -1.88
N LEU A 122 -8.51 -8.74 -1.00
CA LEU A 122 -8.26 -8.22 0.33
C LEU A 122 -7.65 -9.26 1.26
N LYS A 123 -8.20 -10.46 1.25
CA LYS A 123 -7.69 -11.59 2.01
C LYS A 123 -6.22 -11.87 1.67
N GLU A 124 -5.84 -11.77 0.40
CA GLU A 124 -4.48 -11.96 -0.06
C GLU A 124 -3.61 -10.69 0.05
N ASN A 125 -4.13 -9.56 0.54
CA ASN A 125 -3.46 -8.26 0.62
C ASN A 125 -2.92 -7.80 -0.76
N ALA A 126 -3.71 -7.97 -1.81
CA ALA A 126 -3.36 -7.50 -3.14
C ALA A 126 -3.29 -5.96 -3.20
N SER A 127 -2.31 -5.43 -3.90
CA SER A 127 -2.24 -4.00 -4.18
C SER A 127 -3.07 -3.59 -5.40
N ASP A 128 -3.16 -4.47 -6.40
CA ASP A 128 -3.88 -4.20 -7.64
C ASP A 128 -4.59 -5.48 -8.11
N ILE A 129 -5.78 -5.30 -8.70
CA ILE A 129 -6.53 -6.32 -9.42
C ILE A 129 -6.51 -5.96 -10.90
N HIS A 130 -6.13 -6.90 -11.74
CA HIS A 130 -6.12 -6.76 -13.20
C HIS A 130 -7.17 -7.67 -13.79
N ILE A 131 -8.03 -7.15 -14.67
CA ILE A 131 -8.95 -7.92 -15.50
C ILE A 131 -8.55 -7.67 -16.95
N GLU A 132 -8.07 -8.70 -17.62
CA GLU A 132 -7.41 -8.59 -18.91
C GLU A 132 -8.01 -9.59 -19.91
N PRO A 133 -8.79 -9.12 -20.91
CA PRO A 133 -9.30 -9.97 -21.97
C PRO A 133 -8.20 -10.32 -22.98
N TYR A 134 -8.15 -11.58 -23.37
CA TYR A 134 -7.33 -12.12 -24.44
C TYR A 134 -8.23 -12.78 -25.50
N GLU A 135 -7.65 -13.37 -26.53
CA GLU A 135 -8.39 -13.95 -27.66
C GLU A 135 -9.35 -15.08 -27.23
N LYS A 136 -8.92 -15.93 -26.32
CA LYS A 136 -9.66 -17.16 -25.94
C LYS A 136 -10.14 -17.17 -24.50
N GLU A 137 -9.52 -16.38 -23.64
CA GLU A 137 -9.81 -16.33 -22.21
C GLU A 137 -9.67 -14.91 -21.67
N ALA A 138 -10.17 -14.68 -20.49
CA ALA A 138 -9.85 -13.48 -19.71
C ALA A 138 -9.02 -13.89 -18.51
N LEU A 139 -8.05 -13.07 -18.11
CA LEU A 139 -7.27 -13.30 -16.91
C LEU A 139 -7.63 -12.30 -15.83
N VAL A 140 -7.95 -12.82 -14.64
CA VAL A 140 -8.00 -12.02 -13.40
C VAL A 140 -6.71 -12.27 -12.65
N ARG A 141 -5.92 -11.23 -12.47
CA ARG A 141 -4.61 -11.32 -11.81
C ARG A 141 -4.53 -10.36 -10.63
N PHE A 142 -3.97 -10.81 -9.53
CA PHE A 142 -3.66 -9.98 -8.38
C PHE A 142 -2.17 -9.62 -8.39
N ARG A 143 -1.87 -8.39 -7.98
CA ARG A 143 -0.49 -8.00 -7.68
C ARG A 143 -0.25 -8.20 -6.19
N LEU A 144 0.53 -9.21 -5.85
CA LEU A 144 0.90 -9.59 -4.48
C LEU A 144 2.38 -9.30 -4.28
N ASP A 145 2.70 -8.47 -3.31
CA ASP A 145 4.09 -8.06 -3.02
C ASP A 145 4.89 -7.64 -4.27
N GLY A 146 4.23 -6.92 -5.20
CA GLY A 146 4.80 -6.40 -6.43
C GLY A 146 4.81 -7.38 -7.62
N VAL A 147 4.44 -8.66 -7.43
CA VAL A 147 4.39 -9.70 -8.47
C VAL A 147 2.97 -9.98 -8.89
N LEU A 148 2.70 -10.10 -10.20
CA LEU A 148 1.40 -10.50 -10.72
C LEU A 148 1.23 -12.02 -10.66
N ARG A 149 0.08 -12.45 -10.13
CA ARG A 149 -0.35 -13.85 -10.08
C ARG A 149 -1.74 -13.99 -10.68
N THR A 150 -1.94 -14.96 -11.56
CA THR A 150 -3.27 -15.32 -12.06
C THR A 150 -4.05 -16.03 -10.96
N VAL A 151 -5.26 -15.55 -10.69
CA VAL A 151 -6.18 -16.09 -9.68
C VAL A 151 -7.34 -16.81 -10.32
N LEU A 152 -7.83 -16.29 -11.44
CA LEU A 152 -8.98 -16.83 -12.17
C LEU A 152 -8.78 -16.62 -13.68
N SER A 153 -9.23 -17.58 -14.49
CA SER A 153 -9.24 -17.52 -15.96
C SER A 153 -10.66 -17.79 -16.49
N PRO A 154 -11.57 -16.82 -16.34
CA PRO A 154 -12.94 -16.98 -16.80
C PRO A 154 -13.03 -16.94 -18.33
N SER A 155 -14.17 -17.39 -18.87
CA SER A 155 -14.50 -17.23 -20.28
C SER A 155 -14.39 -15.77 -20.73
N VAL A 156 -13.94 -15.54 -21.96
CA VAL A 156 -13.76 -14.19 -22.52
C VAL A 156 -15.06 -13.36 -22.49
N GLN A 157 -16.23 -14.02 -22.53
CA GLN A 157 -17.55 -13.37 -22.48
C GLN A 157 -17.85 -12.70 -21.12
N ILE A 158 -17.22 -13.16 -20.05
CA ILE A 158 -17.42 -12.63 -18.68
C ILE A 158 -16.71 -11.28 -18.48
N ALA A 159 -15.56 -11.08 -19.11
CA ALA A 159 -14.77 -9.85 -18.93
C ALA A 159 -15.53 -8.55 -19.27
N PRO A 160 -16.24 -8.43 -20.42
CA PRO A 160 -17.01 -7.23 -20.73
C PRO A 160 -18.11 -6.92 -19.72
N LEU A 161 -18.73 -7.96 -19.12
CA LEU A 161 -19.78 -7.81 -18.12
C LEU A 161 -19.21 -7.30 -16.80
N LEU A 162 -18.09 -7.88 -16.33
CA LEU A 162 -17.35 -7.39 -15.15
C LEU A 162 -16.91 -5.93 -15.34
N ILE A 163 -16.35 -5.61 -16.51
CA ILE A 163 -15.86 -4.27 -16.82
C ILE A 163 -17.01 -3.25 -16.86
N SER A 164 -18.14 -3.59 -17.49
CA SER A 164 -19.32 -2.75 -17.51
C SER A 164 -19.83 -2.48 -16.09
N ARG A 165 -19.87 -3.50 -15.23
CA ARG A 165 -20.26 -3.35 -13.82
C ARG A 165 -19.29 -2.45 -13.04
N ILE A 166 -17.99 -2.64 -13.22
CA ILE A 166 -16.95 -1.79 -12.61
C ILE A 166 -17.10 -0.34 -13.06
N LYS A 167 -17.36 -0.09 -14.37
CA LYS A 167 -17.60 1.26 -14.90
C LYS A 167 -18.81 1.93 -14.25
N VAL A 168 -19.94 1.19 -14.10
CA VAL A 168 -21.12 1.71 -13.37
C VAL A 168 -20.75 2.14 -11.96
N MET A 169 -20.12 1.25 -11.21
CA MET A 169 -19.76 1.50 -9.82
C MET A 169 -18.77 2.67 -9.67
N SER A 170 -17.91 2.88 -10.67
CA SER A 170 -16.89 3.94 -10.70
C SER A 170 -17.39 5.24 -11.37
N LYS A 171 -18.65 5.29 -11.79
CA LYS A 171 -19.27 6.42 -12.53
C LYS A 171 -18.54 6.78 -13.82
N LEU A 172 -18.05 5.74 -14.53
CA LEU A 172 -17.43 5.86 -15.84
C LEU A 172 -18.45 5.65 -16.96
N ASP A 173 -18.14 6.14 -18.17
CA ASP A 173 -18.99 5.97 -19.33
C ASP A 173 -18.91 4.52 -19.85
N ILE A 174 -20.02 3.78 -19.81
CA ILE A 174 -20.13 2.39 -20.25
C ILE A 174 -20.10 2.29 -21.77
N ALA A 175 -20.64 3.30 -22.45
CA ALA A 175 -20.75 3.31 -23.91
C ALA A 175 -19.40 3.59 -24.60
N GLU A 176 -18.54 4.40 -23.95
CA GLU A 176 -17.21 4.71 -24.50
C GLU A 176 -16.22 3.59 -24.13
N ARG A 177 -15.76 2.85 -25.14
CA ARG A 177 -14.83 1.71 -25.03
C ARG A 177 -13.52 1.89 -25.78
N ARG A 178 -13.35 3.04 -26.45
CA ARG A 178 -12.21 3.34 -27.35
C ARG A 178 -11.19 4.26 -26.67
N LEU A 179 -11.55 4.90 -25.57
CA LEU A 179 -10.71 5.83 -24.86
C LEU A 179 -10.44 5.34 -23.44
N PRO A 180 -9.23 5.56 -22.89
CA PRO A 180 -8.94 5.29 -21.48
C PRO A 180 -9.85 6.12 -20.57
N GLN A 181 -10.25 5.54 -19.46
CA GLN A 181 -11.02 6.24 -18.43
C GLN A 181 -10.45 5.94 -17.05
N ASP A 182 -10.43 6.94 -16.20
CA ASP A 182 -10.00 6.84 -14.81
C ASP A 182 -11.15 7.23 -13.87
N GLY A 183 -11.36 6.45 -12.83
CA GLY A 183 -12.42 6.64 -11.84
C GLY A 183 -12.03 6.20 -10.45
N ARG A 184 -12.96 6.40 -9.53
CA ARG A 184 -12.83 5.95 -8.14
C ARG A 184 -14.15 5.35 -7.68
N MET A 185 -14.08 4.33 -6.86
CA MET A 185 -15.21 3.80 -6.12
C MET A 185 -14.80 3.45 -4.70
N THR A 186 -15.75 3.53 -3.77
CA THR A 186 -15.58 3.06 -2.40
C THR A 186 -16.49 1.85 -2.22
N VAL A 187 -15.93 0.74 -1.77
CA VAL A 187 -16.68 -0.46 -1.44
C VAL A 187 -16.60 -0.75 0.04
N ARG A 188 -17.64 -1.34 0.61
CA ARG A 188 -17.63 -1.84 1.99
C ARG A 188 -17.58 -3.35 1.96
N LEU A 189 -16.57 -3.92 2.59
CA LEU A 189 -16.36 -5.37 2.69
C LEU A 189 -15.92 -5.71 4.11
N GLY A 190 -16.64 -6.61 4.77
CA GLY A 190 -16.35 -7.01 6.14
C GLY A 190 -16.27 -5.84 7.12
N GLY A 191 -17.18 -4.87 7.00
CA GLY A 191 -17.20 -3.67 7.84
C GLY A 191 -16.14 -2.60 7.51
N ARG A 192 -15.16 -2.90 6.64
CA ARG A 192 -14.10 -1.96 6.20
C ARG A 192 -14.52 -1.20 4.94
N SER A 193 -14.23 0.09 4.91
CA SER A 193 -14.41 0.93 3.72
C SER A 193 -13.10 1.01 2.96
N ILE A 194 -13.10 0.54 1.71
CA ILE A 194 -11.93 0.44 0.85
C ILE A 194 -12.16 1.33 -0.36
N ASP A 195 -11.23 2.23 -0.61
CA ASP A 195 -11.23 3.04 -1.82
C ASP A 195 -10.46 2.31 -2.92
N LEU A 196 -11.05 2.28 -4.12
CA LEU A 196 -10.41 1.72 -5.30
C LEU A 196 -10.23 2.82 -6.35
N ARG A 197 -9.04 2.87 -6.94
CA ARG A 197 -8.80 3.62 -8.18
C ARG A 197 -8.92 2.67 -9.35
N ILE A 198 -9.73 3.05 -10.29
CA ILE A 198 -10.02 2.27 -11.48
C ILE A 198 -9.42 2.96 -12.69
N SER A 199 -8.68 2.22 -13.49
CA SER A 199 -8.23 2.66 -14.80
C SER A 199 -8.65 1.64 -15.84
N THR A 200 -9.38 2.09 -16.87
CA THR A 200 -9.77 1.27 -18.01
C THR A 200 -8.96 1.68 -19.22
N MET A 201 -8.58 0.71 -20.04
CA MET A 201 -7.79 0.95 -21.24
C MET A 201 -8.25 0.02 -22.37
N PRO A 202 -8.51 0.52 -23.57
CA PRO A 202 -8.77 -0.30 -24.75
C PRO A 202 -7.60 -1.25 -25.05
N SER A 203 -7.89 -2.48 -25.43
CA SER A 203 -6.91 -3.43 -25.93
C SER A 203 -7.46 -4.18 -27.16
N SER A 204 -6.63 -5.01 -27.79
CA SER A 204 -7.01 -5.72 -29.04
C SER A 204 -8.21 -6.66 -28.89
N HIS A 205 -8.44 -7.16 -27.66
CA HIS A 205 -9.50 -8.14 -27.37
C HIS A 205 -10.59 -7.59 -26.44
N GLY A 206 -10.69 -6.27 -26.31
CA GLY A 206 -11.66 -5.58 -25.45
C GLY A 206 -10.97 -4.63 -24.49
N GLU A 207 -11.72 -4.09 -23.54
CA GLU A 207 -11.14 -3.22 -22.51
C GLU A 207 -10.45 -4.05 -21.43
N ARG A 208 -9.30 -3.60 -20.95
CA ARG A 208 -8.70 -4.08 -19.72
C ARG A 208 -8.99 -3.11 -18.58
N VAL A 209 -9.07 -3.63 -17.38
CA VAL A 209 -9.25 -2.82 -16.16
C VAL A 209 -8.16 -3.14 -15.16
N VAL A 210 -7.64 -2.10 -14.52
CA VAL A 210 -6.80 -2.20 -13.33
C VAL A 210 -7.51 -1.48 -12.20
N MET A 211 -7.70 -2.18 -11.09
CA MET A 211 -8.26 -1.63 -9.86
C MET A 211 -7.16 -1.63 -8.80
N ARG A 212 -6.72 -0.46 -8.35
CA ARG A 212 -5.77 -0.31 -7.25
C ARG A 212 -6.52 -0.17 -5.95
N LEU A 213 -6.19 -1.03 -4.99
CA LEU A 213 -6.74 -0.97 -3.64
C LEU A 213 -5.97 0.08 -2.83
N LEU A 214 -6.72 1.01 -2.23
CA LEU A 214 -6.17 2.05 -1.35
C LEU A 214 -6.63 1.73 0.07
N ASP A 215 -5.71 1.19 0.86
CA ASP A 215 -5.98 0.91 2.27
C ASP A 215 -5.85 2.20 3.08
N LYS A 216 -6.96 2.67 3.64
CA LYS A 216 -6.99 3.85 4.52
C LYS A 216 -6.24 3.62 5.84
N ASP A 217 -6.11 2.37 6.26
CA ASP A 217 -5.36 2.02 7.47
C ASP A 217 -3.84 2.03 7.25
N ALA A 218 -3.36 1.99 6.00
CA ALA A 218 -1.95 2.22 5.68
C ALA A 218 -1.45 3.60 6.13
N GLY A 219 -2.37 4.55 6.38
CA GLY A 219 -2.08 5.89 6.89
C GLY A 219 -1.60 5.96 8.33
N LYS A 220 -1.54 4.85 9.05
CA LYS A 220 -1.11 4.80 10.46
C LYS A 220 0.36 4.41 10.64
N LEU A 221 1.08 4.14 9.53
CA LEU A 221 2.48 3.74 9.61
C LEU A 221 3.36 4.90 10.10
N GLN A 222 4.07 4.67 11.20
CA GLN A 222 5.13 5.54 11.69
C GLN A 222 6.48 5.12 11.09
N THR A 223 7.51 5.95 11.24
CA THR A 223 8.86 5.59 10.77
C THR A 223 9.39 4.32 11.40
N ASP A 224 8.97 3.99 12.63
CA ASP A 224 9.27 2.73 13.31
C ASP A 224 8.75 1.50 12.56
N ASP A 225 7.58 1.62 11.93
CA ASP A 225 6.93 0.53 11.21
C ASP A 225 7.56 0.27 9.83
N LEU A 226 8.34 1.22 9.31
CA LEU A 226 9.01 1.09 8.01
C LEU A 226 10.17 0.08 8.03
N GLY A 227 10.59 -0.36 9.22
CA GLY A 227 11.73 -1.25 9.40
C GLY A 227 13.06 -0.58 9.06
N MET A 228 13.14 0.73 9.21
CA MET A 228 14.35 1.52 9.05
C MET A 228 15.34 1.21 10.19
N PRO A 229 16.64 1.01 9.90
CA PRO A 229 17.64 0.88 10.96
C PRO A 229 17.65 2.10 11.89
N ALA A 230 17.90 1.90 13.17
CA ALA A 230 17.83 2.98 14.18
C ALA A 230 18.75 4.15 13.85
N THR A 231 19.93 3.89 13.30
CA THR A 231 20.88 4.93 12.85
C THR A 231 20.31 5.76 11.70
N THR A 232 19.77 5.10 10.67
CA THR A 232 19.16 5.77 9.51
C THR A 232 17.91 6.57 9.92
N ARG A 233 17.13 6.04 10.88
CA ARG A 233 15.99 6.76 11.43
C ARG A 233 16.43 8.04 12.16
N PHE A 234 17.44 7.95 13.02
CA PHE A 234 17.99 9.12 13.72
C PHE A 234 18.45 10.19 12.73
N GLU A 235 19.15 9.81 11.67
CA GLU A 235 19.58 10.73 10.60
C GLU A 235 18.39 11.36 9.87
N LEU A 236 17.32 10.59 9.61
CA LEU A 236 16.09 11.13 9.03
C LEU A 236 15.42 12.13 9.96
N ASP A 237 15.32 11.81 11.26
CA ASP A 237 14.73 12.70 12.27
C ASP A 237 15.51 14.02 12.38
N GLU A 238 16.83 13.98 12.29
CA GLU A 238 17.67 15.19 12.22
C GLU A 238 17.39 16.01 10.94
N LEU A 239 17.25 15.35 9.80
CA LEU A 239 16.95 16.01 8.52
C LEU A 239 15.60 16.72 8.54
N VAL A 240 14.54 16.04 9.01
CA VAL A 240 13.19 16.61 9.04
C VAL A 240 12.97 17.65 10.14
N SER A 241 13.90 17.72 11.11
CA SER A 241 13.91 18.75 12.14
C SER A 241 14.48 20.08 11.66
N ARG A 242 15.18 20.09 10.52
CA ARG A 242 15.80 21.31 9.98
C ARG A 242 14.74 22.35 9.63
N PRO A 243 15.04 23.64 9.79
CA PRO A 243 14.11 24.71 9.47
C PRO A 243 13.91 24.89 7.97
N HIS A 244 14.89 24.56 7.15
CA HIS A 244 14.85 24.71 5.69
C HIS A 244 15.80 23.72 5.01
N GLY A 245 15.55 23.49 3.74
CA GLY A 245 16.35 22.59 2.91
C GLY A 245 15.45 21.72 2.04
N ILE A 246 16.07 20.91 1.18
CA ILE A 246 15.37 19.92 0.35
C ILE A 246 15.77 18.52 0.82
N ILE A 247 14.78 17.68 1.08
CA ILE A 247 14.94 16.26 1.35
C ILE A 247 14.26 15.51 0.19
N LEU A 248 15.00 14.63 -0.46
CA LEU A 248 14.55 13.86 -1.61
C LEU A 248 14.41 12.39 -1.25
N VAL A 249 13.30 11.76 -1.66
CA VAL A 249 13.17 10.30 -1.62
C VAL A 249 13.13 9.79 -3.05
N THR A 250 14.04 8.89 -3.38
CA THR A 250 14.20 8.38 -4.74
C THR A 250 14.03 6.87 -4.82
N GLY A 251 13.65 6.38 -5.98
CA GLY A 251 13.43 4.99 -6.28
C GLY A 251 12.35 4.75 -7.33
N PRO A 252 12.20 3.53 -7.83
CA PRO A 252 11.17 3.20 -8.82
C PRO A 252 9.76 3.34 -8.25
N THR A 253 8.78 3.23 -9.13
CA THR A 253 7.37 3.14 -8.74
C THR A 253 7.16 1.93 -7.84
N GLY A 254 6.41 2.10 -6.74
CA GLY A 254 6.14 1.03 -5.79
C GLY A 254 7.27 0.75 -4.79
N SER A 255 8.31 1.60 -4.69
CA SER A 255 9.37 1.45 -3.67
C SER A 255 8.98 1.97 -2.28
N GLY A 256 7.78 2.55 -2.11
CA GLY A 256 7.28 3.05 -0.83
C GLY A 256 7.65 4.50 -0.51
N LYS A 257 8.07 5.30 -1.50
CA LYS A 257 8.49 6.70 -1.33
C LYS A 257 7.45 7.55 -0.58
N THR A 258 6.21 7.53 -1.05
CA THR A 258 5.10 8.27 -0.44
C THR A 258 4.86 7.84 1.00
N THR A 259 4.89 6.53 1.28
CA THR A 259 4.74 5.99 2.64
C THR A 259 5.82 6.54 3.59
N THR A 260 7.08 6.58 3.14
CA THR A 260 8.19 7.13 3.93
C THR A 260 8.02 8.62 4.17
N LEU A 261 7.65 9.40 3.15
CA LEU A 261 7.40 10.83 3.29
C LEU A 261 6.21 11.11 4.22
N TYR A 262 5.13 10.36 4.10
CA TYR A 262 3.96 10.51 4.96
C TYR A 262 4.29 10.15 6.41
N ALA A 263 5.04 9.07 6.65
CA ALA A 263 5.52 8.72 7.99
C ALA A 263 6.40 9.83 8.58
N ALA A 264 7.29 10.42 7.79
CA ALA A 264 8.11 11.56 8.21
C ALA A 264 7.26 12.80 8.56
N LEU A 265 6.26 13.13 7.74
CA LEU A 265 5.34 14.24 8.03
C LEU A 265 4.52 14.02 9.31
N GLN A 266 4.12 12.78 9.57
CA GLN A 266 3.32 12.45 10.76
C GLN A 266 4.09 12.63 12.07
N GLN A 267 5.41 12.53 12.06
CA GLN A 267 6.27 12.75 13.23
C GLN A 267 6.50 14.23 13.54
N MET A 268 6.29 15.12 12.56
CA MET A 268 6.50 16.55 12.76
C MET A 268 5.41 17.15 13.66
N ASP A 269 5.77 18.19 14.42
CA ASP A 269 4.82 18.93 15.25
C ASP A 269 3.87 19.76 14.38
N ARG A 270 2.72 19.19 14.08
CA ARG A 270 1.65 19.80 13.26
C ARG A 270 0.88 20.91 13.98
N GLN A 271 1.13 21.12 15.26
CA GLN A 271 0.54 22.25 16.01
C GLN A 271 1.38 23.52 15.88
N GLN A 272 2.70 23.35 15.69
CA GLN A 272 3.63 24.46 15.58
C GLN A 272 4.13 24.72 14.17
N ARG A 273 3.98 23.75 13.25
CA ARG A 273 4.41 23.85 11.86
C ARG A 273 3.21 23.77 10.92
N ASN A 274 3.09 24.71 10.01
CA ASN A 274 2.14 24.67 8.90
C ASN A 274 2.68 23.76 7.80
N ILE A 275 2.11 22.57 7.69
CA ILE A 275 2.52 21.54 6.72
C ILE A 275 1.52 21.50 5.58
N MET A 276 1.99 21.70 4.36
CA MET A 276 1.15 21.71 3.17
C MET A 276 1.71 20.77 2.09
N THR A 277 0.82 20.14 1.32
CA THR A 277 1.22 19.24 0.25
C THR A 277 0.58 19.58 -1.09
N VAL A 278 1.26 19.19 -2.18
CA VAL A 278 0.69 19.15 -3.53
C VAL A 278 1.03 17.80 -4.17
N GLU A 279 0.00 17.04 -4.58
CA GLU A 279 0.11 15.61 -4.88
C GLU A 279 -0.73 15.20 -6.10
N ASP A 280 -0.31 14.15 -6.80
CA ASP A 280 -1.01 13.58 -7.97
C ASP A 280 -1.11 12.04 -7.89
N PRO A 281 -2.15 11.57 -7.24
CA PRO A 281 -3.08 12.24 -6.33
C PRO A 281 -2.66 12.13 -4.87
N VAL A 282 -3.48 12.69 -3.95
CA VAL A 282 -3.44 12.36 -2.52
C VAL A 282 -3.78 10.88 -2.33
N GLU A 283 -2.89 10.13 -1.67
CA GLU A 283 -3.10 8.68 -1.44
C GLU A 283 -4.09 8.43 -0.31
N TYR A 284 -3.94 9.13 0.81
CA TYR A 284 -4.88 9.16 1.94
C TYR A 284 -4.73 10.44 2.76
N ASP A 285 -5.78 10.79 3.50
CA ASP A 285 -5.80 12.00 4.29
C ASP A 285 -4.90 11.90 5.54
N LEU A 286 -4.09 12.93 5.75
CA LEU A 286 -3.23 13.08 6.91
C LEU A 286 -3.83 14.13 7.86
N PRO A 287 -4.29 13.75 9.07
CA PRO A 287 -4.88 14.71 10.00
C PRO A 287 -3.92 15.84 10.36
N GLY A 288 -4.37 17.09 10.24
CA GLY A 288 -3.57 18.28 10.55
C GLY A 288 -2.59 18.71 9.47
N ILE A 289 -2.69 18.17 8.26
CA ILE A 289 -1.89 18.53 7.09
C ILE A 289 -2.83 19.01 5.98
N SER A 290 -2.50 20.13 5.36
CA SER A 290 -3.28 20.67 4.24
C SER A 290 -2.83 20.04 2.93
N GLN A 291 -3.60 19.06 2.42
CA GLN A 291 -3.28 18.32 1.22
C GLN A 291 -4.04 18.84 0.00
N THR A 292 -3.30 19.23 -1.06
CA THR A 292 -3.86 19.71 -2.32
C THR A 292 -3.63 18.70 -3.42
N GLN A 293 -4.70 18.27 -4.08
CA GLN A 293 -4.59 17.37 -5.22
C GLN A 293 -4.51 18.12 -6.55
N ILE A 294 -3.65 17.66 -7.43
CA ILE A 294 -3.55 18.12 -8.83
C ILE A 294 -4.88 17.89 -9.56
N ASN A 295 -5.25 18.88 -10.36
CA ASN A 295 -6.43 18.81 -11.23
C ASN A 295 -6.12 19.52 -12.56
N LEU A 296 -5.61 18.77 -13.51
CA LEU A 296 -5.23 19.31 -14.83
C LEU A 296 -6.41 19.93 -15.59
N ARG A 297 -7.64 19.41 -15.41
CA ARG A 297 -8.85 19.98 -16.03
C ARG A 297 -9.15 21.38 -15.52
N ALA A 298 -8.85 21.65 -14.25
CA ALA A 298 -8.96 22.98 -13.65
C ALA A 298 -7.68 23.82 -13.82
N GLY A 299 -6.66 23.31 -14.52
CA GLY A 299 -5.38 23.96 -14.68
C GLY A 299 -4.51 23.97 -13.40
N MET A 300 -4.80 23.11 -12.42
CA MET A 300 -3.99 22.96 -11.23
C MET A 300 -2.85 21.97 -11.52
N THR A 301 -1.65 22.51 -11.75
CA THR A 301 -0.39 21.75 -11.92
C THR A 301 0.44 21.77 -10.64
N PHE A 302 1.52 20.97 -10.55
CA PHE A 302 2.47 21.02 -9.45
C PHE A 302 3.06 22.43 -9.25
N ALA A 303 3.58 23.05 -10.30
CA ALA A 303 4.14 24.38 -10.24
C ALA A 303 3.13 25.44 -9.76
N ARG A 304 1.88 25.38 -10.27
CA ARG A 304 0.82 26.30 -9.87
C ARG A 304 0.38 26.09 -8.41
N GLY A 305 0.26 24.84 -7.99
CA GLY A 305 -0.07 24.47 -6.60
C GLY A 305 1.04 24.95 -5.65
N LEU A 306 2.29 24.70 -5.98
CA LEU A 306 3.44 25.11 -5.17
C LEU A 306 3.54 26.63 -5.03
N ARG A 307 3.35 27.40 -6.13
CA ARG A 307 3.29 28.87 -6.03
C ARG A 307 2.13 29.37 -5.16
N ALA A 308 1.02 28.65 -5.13
CA ALA A 308 -0.11 29.00 -4.25
C ALA A 308 0.22 28.71 -2.79
N ILE A 309 0.81 27.54 -2.49
CA ILE A 309 1.22 27.13 -1.14
C ILE A 309 2.22 28.13 -0.55
N LEU A 310 3.20 28.62 -1.30
CA LEU A 310 4.18 29.61 -0.84
C LEU A 310 3.56 30.96 -0.39
N ARG A 311 2.28 31.20 -0.66
CA ARG A 311 1.54 32.38 -0.18
C ARG A 311 0.60 32.06 1.00
N GLN A 312 0.67 30.84 1.55
CA GLN A 312 -0.16 30.36 2.65
C GLN A 312 0.64 30.17 3.94
N ASP A 313 1.81 30.85 4.05
CA ASP A 313 2.69 30.79 5.23
C ASP A 313 3.07 29.35 5.65
N PRO A 314 3.61 28.52 4.73
CA PRO A 314 3.99 27.17 5.06
C PRO A 314 5.35 27.13 5.74
N ASP A 315 5.55 26.21 6.69
CA ASP A 315 6.89 25.85 7.21
C ASP A 315 7.47 24.65 6.45
N VAL A 316 6.60 23.69 6.11
CA VAL A 316 6.97 22.44 5.45
C VAL A 316 6.11 22.22 4.22
N ILE A 317 6.74 21.89 3.11
CA ILE A 317 6.06 21.65 1.84
C ILE A 317 6.41 20.26 1.33
N LEU A 318 5.40 19.42 1.09
CA LEU A 318 5.58 18.17 0.35
C LEU A 318 5.13 18.36 -1.10
N ILE A 319 6.04 18.10 -2.02
CA ILE A 319 5.75 17.99 -3.45
C ILE A 319 5.75 16.51 -3.81
N GLY A 320 4.61 15.96 -4.23
CA GLY A 320 4.46 14.52 -4.51
C GLY A 320 5.60 13.99 -5.37
N GLU A 321 5.95 14.71 -6.44
CA GLU A 321 7.13 14.44 -7.27
C GLU A 321 7.57 15.66 -8.07
N ILE A 322 8.85 15.70 -8.45
CA ILE A 322 9.42 16.70 -9.34
C ILE A 322 9.66 16.04 -10.71
N ARG A 323 8.88 16.46 -11.72
CA ARG A 323 8.95 15.93 -13.09
C ARG A 323 9.58 16.89 -14.09
N ASP A 324 9.47 18.19 -13.84
CA ASP A 324 9.82 19.27 -14.77
C ASP A 324 10.66 20.35 -14.09
N GLY A 325 11.36 21.14 -14.92
CA GLY A 325 12.27 22.19 -14.46
C GLY A 325 11.57 23.31 -13.72
N GLU A 326 10.32 23.68 -14.11
CA GLU A 326 9.57 24.74 -13.44
C GLU A 326 9.30 24.36 -11.97
N THR A 327 8.84 23.12 -11.72
CA THR A 327 8.60 22.60 -10.36
C THR A 327 9.91 22.52 -9.59
N ALA A 328 11.01 22.06 -10.22
CA ALA A 328 12.32 21.94 -9.59
C ALA A 328 12.87 23.31 -9.14
N GLU A 329 12.76 24.33 -10.01
CA GLU A 329 13.19 25.69 -9.71
C GLU A 329 12.41 26.29 -8.54
N ILE A 330 11.07 26.18 -8.55
CA ILE A 330 10.24 26.72 -7.47
C ILE A 330 10.53 26.00 -6.14
N ALA A 331 10.73 24.69 -6.16
CA ALA A 331 11.10 23.90 -4.98
C ALA A 331 12.43 24.37 -4.37
N THR A 332 13.41 24.62 -5.24
CA THR A 332 14.72 25.13 -4.83
C THR A 332 14.63 26.53 -4.24
N GLN A 333 13.88 27.42 -4.87
CA GLN A 333 13.63 28.78 -4.38
C GLN A 333 12.89 28.75 -3.03
N ALA A 334 11.89 27.88 -2.85
CA ALA A 334 11.21 27.70 -1.59
C ALA A 334 12.17 27.34 -0.46
N SER A 335 13.10 26.43 -0.72
CA SER A 335 14.13 26.05 0.25
C SER A 335 15.07 27.22 0.61
N LEU A 336 15.46 28.04 -0.36
CA LEU A 336 16.29 29.22 -0.14
C LEU A 336 15.59 30.31 0.68
N THR A 337 14.26 30.39 0.57
CA THR A 337 13.43 31.34 1.29
C THR A 337 13.00 30.87 2.68
N GLY A 338 13.56 29.75 3.18
CA GLY A 338 13.40 29.33 4.55
C GLY A 338 12.43 28.18 4.79
N HIS A 339 11.95 27.49 3.73
CA HIS A 339 11.01 26.38 3.88
C HIS A 339 11.71 25.02 3.81
N LEU A 340 11.23 24.05 4.57
CA LEU A 340 11.62 22.66 4.43
C LEU A 340 10.78 22.01 3.31
N VAL A 341 11.46 21.57 2.26
CA VAL A 341 10.81 20.94 1.09
C VAL A 341 11.13 19.45 1.08
N LEU A 342 10.08 18.62 1.02
CA LEU A 342 10.19 17.19 0.81
C LEU A 342 9.64 16.85 -0.58
N SER A 343 10.33 15.98 -1.31
CA SER A 343 9.81 15.54 -2.63
C SER A 343 10.31 14.17 -3.02
N THR A 344 9.76 13.64 -4.12
CA THR A 344 10.23 12.40 -4.72
C THR A 344 10.82 12.63 -6.12
N LEU A 345 11.76 11.74 -6.46
CA LEU A 345 12.31 11.61 -7.81
C LEU A 345 12.28 10.13 -8.25
N HIS A 346 12.27 9.92 -9.56
CA HIS A 346 12.38 8.59 -10.15
C HIS A 346 13.79 8.33 -10.65
N THR A 347 14.75 8.27 -9.73
CA THR A 347 16.14 7.90 -10.00
C THR A 347 16.50 6.66 -9.19
N ASN A 348 17.56 5.97 -9.58
CA ASN A 348 17.95 4.71 -8.97
C ASN A 348 18.95 4.88 -7.82
N THR A 349 19.71 5.98 -7.82
CA THR A 349 20.79 6.29 -6.87
C THR A 349 20.59 7.67 -6.27
N ALA A 350 21.26 7.94 -5.15
CA ALA A 350 21.28 9.26 -4.54
C ALA A 350 22.06 10.26 -5.41
N ALA A 351 23.18 9.84 -6.02
CA ALA A 351 23.93 10.67 -6.98
C ALA A 351 23.07 11.04 -8.20
N GLY A 352 22.36 10.06 -8.77
CA GLY A 352 21.42 10.27 -9.87
C GLY A 352 20.28 11.24 -9.55
N ALA A 353 19.90 11.41 -8.27
CA ALA A 353 18.93 12.42 -7.88
C ALA A 353 19.47 13.85 -8.07
N ILE A 354 20.74 14.09 -7.77
CA ILE A 354 21.41 15.38 -8.00
C ILE A 354 21.50 15.65 -9.50
N THR A 355 22.05 14.71 -10.27
CA THR A 355 22.19 14.84 -11.74
C THR A 355 20.83 15.09 -12.39
N ARG A 356 19.78 14.41 -11.93
CA ARG A 356 18.42 14.61 -12.44
C ARG A 356 17.91 16.03 -12.24
N LEU A 357 18.18 16.66 -11.09
CA LEU A 357 17.81 18.07 -10.87
C LEU A 357 18.65 19.02 -11.73
N GLN A 358 19.93 18.72 -11.95
CA GLN A 358 20.79 19.46 -12.90
C GLN A 358 20.21 19.36 -14.33
N ASP A 359 19.82 18.16 -14.78
CA ASP A 359 19.18 17.93 -16.10
C ASP A 359 17.85 18.69 -16.23
N LEU A 360 17.15 18.92 -15.14
CA LEU A 360 15.93 19.71 -15.08
C LEU A 360 16.21 21.23 -15.09
N GLY A 361 17.49 21.64 -15.13
CA GLY A 361 17.91 23.02 -15.28
C GLY A 361 18.17 23.74 -13.95
N VAL A 362 18.27 23.02 -12.82
CA VAL A 362 18.62 23.64 -11.54
C VAL A 362 20.15 23.80 -11.45
N ASP A 363 20.60 25.01 -11.22
CA ASP A 363 22.03 25.30 -11.10
C ASP A 363 22.69 24.54 -9.93
N SER A 364 23.87 23.99 -10.16
CA SER A 364 24.63 23.17 -9.21
C SER A 364 24.93 23.92 -7.89
N PHE A 365 25.17 25.23 -7.94
CA PHE A 365 25.40 26.01 -6.72
C PHE A 365 24.13 26.13 -5.86
N LEU A 366 22.93 26.13 -6.46
CA LEU A 366 21.67 26.13 -5.74
C LEU A 366 21.43 24.77 -5.09
N LEU A 367 21.69 23.69 -5.81
CA LEU A 367 21.55 22.31 -5.27
C LEU A 367 22.51 22.11 -4.10
N ALA A 368 23.77 22.53 -4.21
CA ALA A 368 24.75 22.44 -3.13
C ALA A 368 24.29 23.16 -1.86
N SER A 369 23.60 24.30 -2.03
CA SER A 369 23.14 25.12 -0.90
C SER A 369 21.80 24.66 -0.33
N THR A 370 20.96 23.94 -1.09
CA THR A 370 19.57 23.62 -0.69
C THR A 370 19.36 22.17 -0.32
N VAL A 371 19.96 21.21 -1.05
CA VAL A 371 19.78 19.79 -0.76
C VAL A 371 20.46 19.41 0.54
N ARG A 372 19.71 18.80 1.46
CA ARG A 372 20.18 18.39 2.80
C ARG A 372 20.29 16.88 2.94
N GLY A 373 19.43 16.13 2.29
CA GLY A 373 19.44 14.68 2.35
C GLY A 373 18.75 14.03 1.17
N ILE A 374 19.20 12.85 0.82
CA ILE A 374 18.64 12.02 -0.25
C ILE A 374 18.48 10.60 0.30
N ILE A 375 17.29 10.04 0.14
CA ILE A 375 16.97 8.69 0.58
C ILE A 375 16.67 7.86 -0.66
N SER A 376 17.53 6.91 -1.00
CA SER A 376 17.21 5.90 -2.00
C SER A 376 16.51 4.73 -1.33
N GLN A 377 15.43 4.26 -1.92
CA GLN A 377 14.56 3.27 -1.30
C GLN A 377 14.13 2.16 -2.26
N ARG A 378 14.11 0.92 -1.75
CA ARG A 378 13.54 -0.25 -2.42
C ARG A 378 12.67 -1.04 -1.44
N LEU A 379 11.75 -1.84 -1.98
CA LEU A 379 11.01 -2.85 -1.21
C LEU A 379 11.46 -4.25 -1.65
N MET A 380 11.88 -5.05 -0.68
CA MET A 380 12.25 -6.46 -0.85
C MET A 380 11.21 -7.35 -0.19
N ARG A 381 10.86 -8.47 -0.81
CA ARG A 381 9.95 -9.45 -0.22
C ARG A 381 10.63 -10.15 0.94
N LYS A 382 9.88 -10.35 2.03
CA LYS A 382 10.34 -11.11 3.19
C LYS A 382 10.10 -12.59 2.95
N LEU A 383 11.05 -13.42 3.33
CA LEU A 383 10.88 -14.86 3.38
C LEU A 383 9.70 -15.24 4.28
N CYS A 384 8.88 -16.14 3.81
CA CYS A 384 7.79 -16.69 4.61
C CYS A 384 8.35 -17.45 5.81
N THR A 385 8.00 -17.04 7.01
CA THR A 385 8.50 -17.64 8.26
C THR A 385 8.10 -19.11 8.45
N HIS A 386 7.00 -19.54 7.80
CA HIS A 386 6.48 -20.90 7.90
C HIS A 386 7.22 -21.89 7.00
N CYS A 387 7.85 -21.44 5.90
CA CYS A 387 8.44 -22.36 4.94
C CYS A 387 9.89 -22.02 4.52
N ARG A 388 10.48 -20.94 5.06
CA ARG A 388 11.90 -20.70 4.85
C ARG A 388 12.71 -21.83 5.46
N TYR A 389 13.80 -22.19 4.81
CA TYR A 389 14.70 -23.23 5.30
C TYR A 389 16.15 -22.77 5.21
N GLN A 390 17.00 -23.34 6.04
CA GLN A 390 18.43 -23.08 6.01
C GLN A 390 19.13 -23.99 5.00
N THR A 391 20.07 -23.43 4.27
CA THR A 391 20.96 -24.15 3.37
C THR A 391 22.36 -23.56 3.45
N GLU A 392 23.39 -24.36 3.14
CA GLU A 392 24.73 -23.84 3.05
C GLU A 392 24.85 -22.90 1.84
N ALA A 393 25.51 -21.76 2.03
CA ALA A 393 25.74 -20.78 0.98
C ALA A 393 26.74 -21.39 -0.05
N ASP A 394 26.37 -21.34 -1.33
CA ASP A 394 27.26 -21.73 -2.42
C ASP A 394 28.44 -20.76 -2.56
N GLU A 395 29.41 -21.09 -3.41
CA GLU A 395 30.63 -20.31 -3.60
C GLU A 395 30.31 -18.87 -4.08
N PHE A 396 29.38 -18.75 -5.02
CA PHE A 396 28.95 -17.44 -5.54
C PHE A 396 28.33 -16.57 -4.43
N THR A 397 27.40 -17.12 -3.68
CA THR A 397 26.73 -16.44 -2.57
C THR A 397 27.72 -16.05 -1.47
N ARG A 398 28.65 -16.95 -1.12
CA ARG A 398 29.71 -16.65 -0.15
C ARG A 398 30.58 -15.49 -0.61
N GLY A 399 31.00 -15.49 -1.88
CA GLY A 399 31.78 -14.39 -2.44
C GLY A 399 31.05 -13.08 -2.39
N LEU A 400 29.77 -13.09 -2.77
CA LEU A 400 28.91 -11.89 -2.83
C LEU A 400 28.64 -11.30 -1.44
N LEU A 401 28.42 -12.16 -0.44
CA LEU A 401 28.06 -11.74 0.93
C LEU A 401 29.27 -11.68 1.87
N SER A 402 30.49 -11.98 1.37
CA SER A 402 31.71 -12.09 2.18
C SER A 402 31.57 -13.07 3.35
N LEU A 403 30.97 -14.24 3.11
CA LEU A 403 30.68 -15.24 4.13
C LEU A 403 31.79 -16.31 4.18
N PRO A 404 32.08 -16.89 5.37
CA PRO A 404 33.00 -18.02 5.49
C PRO A 404 32.43 -19.30 4.86
N VAL A 405 33.32 -20.28 4.63
CA VAL A 405 32.93 -21.63 4.19
C VAL A 405 32.02 -22.25 5.27
N GLY A 406 30.95 -22.92 4.84
CA GLY A 406 29.97 -23.53 5.75
C GLY A 406 28.94 -22.57 6.32
N ALA A 407 28.94 -21.29 5.90
CA ALA A 407 27.93 -20.33 6.35
C ALA A 407 26.53 -20.72 5.88
N MET A 408 25.57 -20.62 6.76
CA MET A 408 24.17 -20.94 6.49
C MET A 408 23.39 -19.68 6.12
N ILE A 409 22.55 -19.78 5.10
CA ILE A 409 21.60 -18.75 4.68
C ILE A 409 20.19 -19.32 4.64
N TYR A 410 19.18 -18.46 4.57
CA TYR A 410 17.79 -18.88 4.40
C TYR A 410 17.36 -18.78 2.94
N GLN A 411 16.57 -19.77 2.51
CA GLN A 411 15.98 -19.85 1.18
C GLN A 411 14.47 -20.06 1.26
N SER A 412 13.76 -19.73 0.14
CA SER A 412 12.32 -19.86 0.02
C SER A 412 11.92 -21.25 -0.50
N LYS A 413 10.90 -21.87 0.12
CA LYS A 413 10.35 -23.16 -0.35
C LYS A 413 8.97 -23.00 -1.00
N GLY A 414 8.07 -22.26 -0.35
CA GLY A 414 6.65 -22.19 -0.68
C GLY A 414 5.79 -23.09 0.22
N CYS A 415 4.63 -22.57 0.64
CA CYS A 415 3.62 -23.29 1.42
C CYS A 415 2.25 -22.60 1.25
N SER A 416 1.20 -23.19 1.85
CA SER A 416 -0.16 -22.63 1.81
C SER A 416 -0.26 -21.23 2.42
N HIS A 417 0.52 -20.90 3.47
CA HIS A 417 0.52 -19.55 4.08
C HIS A 417 1.05 -18.44 3.17
N CYS A 418 1.93 -18.77 2.24
CA CYS A 418 2.48 -17.80 1.29
C CYS A 418 1.99 -18.05 -0.14
N ASN A 419 0.91 -18.80 -0.31
CA ASN A 419 0.36 -19.18 -1.61
C ASN A 419 1.44 -19.72 -2.56
N ASN A 420 2.32 -20.58 -2.03
CA ASN A 420 3.46 -21.19 -2.70
C ASN A 420 4.54 -20.23 -3.24
N SER A 421 4.47 -18.94 -2.92
CA SER A 421 5.47 -17.95 -3.36
C SER A 421 6.81 -18.06 -2.63
N GLY A 422 6.82 -18.61 -1.42
CA GLY A 422 7.97 -18.60 -0.52
C GLY A 422 8.22 -17.29 0.21
N PHE A 423 7.42 -16.24 -0.08
CA PHE A 423 7.54 -14.90 0.49
C PHE A 423 6.22 -14.44 1.11
N SER A 424 6.29 -13.58 2.11
CA SER A 424 5.13 -12.98 2.76
C SER A 424 5.47 -11.60 3.32
N GLY A 425 4.85 -10.57 2.75
CA GLY A 425 5.09 -9.18 3.08
C GLY A 425 6.41 -8.63 2.54
N ARG A 426 6.66 -7.34 2.79
CA ARG A 426 7.79 -6.60 2.26
C ARG A 426 8.57 -5.92 3.37
N GLN A 427 9.85 -5.68 3.14
CA GLN A 427 10.75 -4.91 3.97
C GLN A 427 11.35 -3.79 3.13
N ALA A 428 11.29 -2.56 3.62
CA ALA A 428 11.98 -1.46 2.98
C ALA A 428 13.48 -1.53 3.27
N VAL A 429 14.27 -1.16 2.27
CA VAL A 429 15.72 -0.99 2.36
C VAL A 429 16.04 0.43 1.98
N PHE A 430 16.89 1.04 2.75
CA PHE A 430 17.21 2.45 2.66
C PHE A 430 18.70 2.68 2.46
N GLU A 431 19.02 3.68 1.66
CA GLU A 431 20.30 4.31 1.56
C GLU A 431 20.06 5.80 1.82
N LEU A 432 20.44 6.29 2.99
CA LEU A 432 20.30 7.69 3.34
C LEU A 432 21.63 8.39 3.22
N VAL A 433 21.67 9.44 2.41
CA VAL A 433 22.84 10.27 2.15
C VAL A 433 22.58 11.67 2.69
N THR A 434 23.24 12.04 3.77
CA THR A 434 23.27 13.42 4.26
C THR A 434 24.29 14.23 3.44
N VAL A 435 23.87 15.37 2.91
CA VAL A 435 24.72 16.24 2.12
C VAL A 435 25.59 17.09 3.06
N ASP A 436 26.84 16.66 3.24
CA ASP A 436 27.85 17.32 4.05
C ASP A 436 28.70 18.32 3.20
N ALA A 437 29.65 18.97 3.83
CA ALA A 437 30.49 19.97 3.18
C ALA A 437 31.32 19.42 1.99
N GLN A 438 31.74 18.14 2.06
CA GLN A 438 32.47 17.50 0.98
C GLN A 438 31.57 17.27 -0.23
N LEU A 439 30.38 16.70 0.00
CA LEU A 439 29.42 16.43 -1.06
C LEU A 439 28.86 17.75 -1.64
N GLN A 440 28.64 18.78 -0.80
CA GLN A 440 28.29 20.12 -1.27
C GLN A 440 29.34 20.68 -2.21
N SER A 441 30.62 20.52 -1.91
CA SER A 441 31.71 21.01 -2.78
C SER A 441 31.73 20.31 -4.12
N LEU A 442 31.48 18.99 -4.14
CA LEU A 442 31.39 18.20 -5.38
C LEU A 442 30.18 18.61 -6.21
N ILE A 443 29.02 18.77 -5.59
CA ILE A 443 27.80 19.26 -6.27
C ILE A 443 28.02 20.65 -6.83
N HIS A 444 28.61 21.57 -6.05
CA HIS A 444 28.91 22.92 -6.49
C HIS A 444 29.88 22.97 -7.68
N ALA A 445 30.85 22.06 -7.73
CA ALA A 445 31.81 21.91 -8.82
C ALA A 445 31.21 21.27 -10.09
N ASP A 446 29.92 20.97 -10.09
CA ASP A 446 29.19 20.30 -11.19
C ASP A 446 29.82 18.94 -11.54
N THR A 447 30.22 18.21 -10.52
CA THR A 447 30.87 16.92 -10.63
C THR A 447 29.89 15.87 -11.15
N GLY A 448 30.34 14.99 -12.05
CA GLY A 448 29.52 13.95 -12.66
C GLY A 448 29.04 12.86 -11.67
N GLU A 449 27.98 12.13 -12.06
CA GLU A 449 27.33 11.11 -11.21
C GLU A 449 28.31 10.07 -10.66
N ILE A 450 29.27 9.62 -11.48
CA ILE A 450 30.25 8.57 -11.09
C ILE A 450 31.11 9.03 -9.90
N GLU A 451 31.57 10.25 -9.90
CA GLU A 451 32.42 10.80 -8.84
C GLU A 451 31.62 11.11 -7.59
N LEU A 452 30.38 11.62 -7.73
CA LEU A 452 29.44 11.78 -6.62
C LEU A 452 29.16 10.42 -5.95
N GLU A 453 28.86 9.38 -6.74
CA GLU A 453 28.63 8.04 -6.25
C GLU A 453 29.86 7.48 -5.52
N ALA A 454 31.06 7.63 -6.11
CA ALA A 454 32.30 7.21 -5.46
C ALA A 454 32.53 7.88 -4.10
N SER A 455 32.23 9.18 -3.98
CA SER A 455 32.32 9.91 -2.72
C SER A 455 31.28 9.41 -1.69
N ILE A 456 30.05 9.15 -2.11
CA ILE A 456 28.97 8.63 -1.27
C ILE A 456 29.37 7.25 -0.73
N ARG A 457 29.89 6.35 -1.58
CA ARG A 457 30.27 4.97 -1.21
C ARG A 457 31.39 4.86 -0.20
N GLN A 458 32.14 5.92 0.04
CA GLN A 458 33.15 5.92 1.13
C GLN A 458 32.51 5.91 2.52
N ARG A 459 31.22 6.28 2.65
CA ARG A 459 30.57 6.54 3.94
C ARG A 459 29.22 5.80 4.09
N VAL A 460 28.50 5.64 3.00
CA VAL A 460 27.17 5.07 3.00
C VAL A 460 27.16 3.78 2.17
N PRO A 461 26.75 2.65 2.74
CA PRO A 461 26.59 1.41 1.98
C PRO A 461 25.54 1.59 0.90
N SER A 462 25.73 0.92 -0.22
CA SER A 462 24.74 0.91 -1.30
C SER A 462 23.45 0.21 -0.87
N ILE A 463 22.36 0.53 -1.55
CA ILE A 463 21.08 -0.13 -1.31
C ILE A 463 21.18 -1.67 -1.50
N ARG A 464 22.11 -2.13 -2.36
CA ARG A 464 22.42 -3.56 -2.55
C ARG A 464 23.10 -4.16 -1.33
N GLU A 465 24.08 -3.47 -0.76
CA GLU A 465 24.77 -3.91 0.47
C GLU A 465 23.82 -3.93 1.67
N ALA A 466 22.95 -2.91 1.80
CA ALA A 466 21.88 -2.91 2.80
C ALA A 466 20.91 -4.08 2.59
N GLY A 467 20.60 -4.45 1.34
CA GLY A 467 19.83 -5.66 1.02
C GLY A 467 20.55 -6.96 1.39
N PHE A 468 21.85 -7.04 1.19
CA PHE A 468 22.65 -8.20 1.61
C PHE A 468 22.69 -8.38 3.11
N GLU A 469 22.60 -7.29 3.87
CA GLU A 469 22.46 -7.39 5.32
C GLU A 469 21.14 -8.07 5.72
N LEU A 470 20.04 -7.81 5.02
CA LEU A 470 18.79 -8.53 5.24
C LEU A 470 18.90 -10.03 4.88
N VAL A 471 19.75 -10.41 3.91
CA VAL A 471 20.02 -11.82 3.62
C VAL A 471 20.76 -12.47 4.78
N ARG A 472 21.79 -11.82 5.35
CA ARG A 472 22.52 -12.33 6.53
C ARG A 472 21.58 -12.51 7.74
N GLN A 473 20.61 -11.64 7.89
CA GLN A 473 19.56 -11.71 8.94
C GLN A 473 18.48 -12.77 8.64
N GLY A 474 18.50 -13.40 7.45
CA GLY A 474 17.50 -14.39 7.05
C GLY A 474 16.11 -13.81 6.77
N ILE A 475 16.05 -12.53 6.41
CA ILE A 475 14.80 -11.82 6.12
C ILE A 475 14.41 -11.99 4.64
N THR A 476 15.39 -12.01 3.73
CA THR A 476 15.16 -12.14 2.29
C THR A 476 16.21 -13.07 1.66
N THR A 477 16.20 -13.22 0.34
CA THR A 477 17.18 -14.04 -0.41
C THR A 477 18.09 -13.18 -1.27
N VAL A 478 19.23 -13.75 -1.71
CA VAL A 478 20.17 -13.09 -2.62
C VAL A 478 19.49 -12.73 -3.95
N GLU A 479 18.69 -13.67 -4.49
CA GLU A 479 17.98 -13.48 -5.76
C GLU A 479 17.02 -12.30 -5.69
N GLU A 480 16.34 -12.13 -4.56
CA GLU A 480 15.43 -11.00 -4.36
C GLU A 480 16.18 -9.67 -4.29
N VAL A 481 17.33 -9.64 -3.58
CA VAL A 481 18.18 -8.44 -3.55
C VAL A 481 18.66 -8.09 -4.96
N LEU A 482 19.18 -9.05 -5.69
CA LEU A 482 19.65 -8.85 -7.07
C LEU A 482 18.48 -8.37 -7.96
N ARG A 483 17.30 -9.00 -7.87
CA ARG A 483 16.11 -8.64 -8.65
C ARG A 483 15.72 -7.17 -8.51
N VAL A 484 15.78 -6.62 -7.30
CA VAL A 484 15.31 -5.23 -7.04
C VAL A 484 16.42 -4.20 -7.12
N THR A 485 17.69 -4.62 -7.13
CA THR A 485 18.87 -3.74 -7.23
C THR A 485 19.62 -3.85 -8.56
N SER A 486 19.21 -4.75 -9.47
CA SER A 486 19.70 -4.74 -10.85
C SER A 486 19.10 -3.53 -11.57
N VAL A 487 19.97 -2.66 -12.05
CA VAL A 487 19.65 -1.46 -12.82
C VAL A 487 19.78 -1.79 -14.30
#